data_4ebe2889be3ab93bff95bd7108e6453e
#
_entry.id   4ebe2889be3ab93bff95bd7108e6453e
#
_cell.length_a   1.000
_cell.length_b   1.000
_cell.length_c   1.000
_cell.angle_alpha   90.00
_cell.angle_beta   90.00
_cell.angle_gamma   90.00
#
_symmetry.space_group_name_H-M   'P 1'
#
loop_
_entity.id
_entity.type
_entity.pdbx_description
1 polymer ?
#
loop_
_entity_poly.entity_id
_entity_poly.type
_entity_poly.pdbx_seq_one_letter_code
_entity_poly.pdbx_strand_id
1 'polypeptide(L)'
;LDTHYMYRDVVDLIEQAPDKLDLIMIPKAGTAADIYGVDMLVTQCEDAMGCKKRIGFEMIIETALGMQNVHEIAAASKRNESLHFGVADYAASTKAKTTVIGGPNPNYHVLTDPDSDGNREVHWGDMWHYAVARMVVAARANGLRPIDGPFGDFNDPDGYRAQANRSATLGCEGKWAIHPSQLAL
;
A
#
# COMPACT_ATOMS: atom_id res chain seq x y z
N LEU A 1 2.40 14.04 1.62
CA LEU A 1 3.02 14.59 2.83
C LEU A 1 3.81 15.86 2.57
N ASP A 2 4.52 15.94 1.46
CA ASP A 2 5.48 17.01 1.11
C ASP A 2 4.86 18.22 0.41
N THR A 3 3.55 18.39 0.50
CA THR A 3 2.84 19.58 0.01
C THR A 3 2.57 20.57 1.13
N HIS A 4 2.43 21.85 0.80
CA HIS A 4 2.07 22.90 1.76
C HIS A 4 0.62 22.83 2.25
N TYR A 5 -0.18 21.87 1.75
CA TYR A 5 -1.57 21.67 2.13
C TYR A 5 -1.73 20.67 3.28
N MET A 6 -0.83 19.73 3.45
CA MET A 6 -0.99 18.58 4.34
C MET A 6 -1.45 18.96 5.76
N TYR A 7 -0.76 19.90 6.39
CA TYR A 7 -1.10 20.31 7.75
C TYR A 7 -2.51 20.88 7.85
N ARG A 8 -2.92 21.64 6.82
CA ARG A 8 -4.24 22.25 6.79
C ARG A 8 -5.33 21.22 6.58
N ASP A 9 -5.10 20.26 5.67
CA ASP A 9 -6.04 19.17 5.41
C ASP A 9 -6.28 18.34 6.68
N VAL A 10 -5.23 18.01 7.42
CA VAL A 10 -5.33 17.26 8.69
C VAL A 10 -6.09 18.07 9.76
N VAL A 11 -5.75 19.33 9.94
CA VAL A 11 -6.42 20.20 10.92
C VAL A 11 -7.90 20.34 10.58
N ASP A 12 -8.21 20.72 9.33
CA ASP A 12 -9.59 20.97 8.88
C ASP A 12 -10.47 19.71 9.00
N LEU A 13 -9.92 18.52 8.68
CA LEU A 13 -10.66 17.26 8.83
C LEU A 13 -11.02 16.96 10.29
N ILE A 14 -10.08 17.13 11.21
CA ILE A 14 -10.30 16.85 12.62
C ILE A 14 -11.26 17.89 13.24
N GLU A 15 -11.09 19.18 12.91
CA GLU A 15 -11.95 20.25 13.41
C GLU A 15 -13.41 20.10 12.92
N GLN A 16 -13.62 19.66 11.66
CA GLN A 16 -14.96 19.49 11.10
C GLN A 16 -15.65 18.19 11.53
N ALA A 17 -14.88 17.18 11.92
CA ALA A 17 -15.44 15.84 12.23
C ALA A 17 -14.74 15.15 13.42
N PRO A 18 -14.62 15.80 14.59
CA PRO A 18 -13.71 15.37 15.67
C PRO A 18 -13.95 13.95 16.17
N ASP A 19 -15.20 13.47 16.23
CA ASP A 19 -15.53 12.14 16.73
C ASP A 19 -16.06 11.19 15.62
N LYS A 20 -15.94 11.58 14.35
CA LYS A 20 -16.43 10.82 13.19
C LYS A 20 -15.32 10.12 12.42
N LEU A 21 -14.10 10.60 12.56
CA LEU A 21 -12.95 10.09 11.82
C LEU A 21 -12.30 8.95 12.61
N ASP A 22 -12.22 7.78 11.99
CA ASP A 22 -11.58 6.60 12.57
C ASP A 22 -10.10 6.50 12.19
N LEU A 23 -9.81 6.75 10.92
CA LEU A 23 -8.49 6.55 10.31
C LEU A 23 -8.13 7.70 9.39
N ILE A 24 -6.85 8.02 9.34
CA ILE A 24 -6.25 8.88 8.32
C ILE A 24 -5.30 8.03 7.47
N MET A 25 -5.52 8.04 6.16
CA MET A 25 -4.61 7.40 5.22
C MET A 25 -3.49 8.37 4.84
N ILE A 26 -2.24 7.95 5.09
CA ILE A 26 -1.03 8.75 4.86
C ILE A 26 -0.37 8.28 3.56
N PRO A 27 -0.44 9.06 2.47
CA PRO A 27 0.18 8.71 1.20
C PRO A 27 1.68 8.99 1.24
N LYS A 28 2.43 8.26 0.41
CA LYS A 28 3.86 8.47 0.16
C LYS A 28 4.72 8.51 1.42
N ALA A 29 4.34 7.70 2.42
CA ALA A 29 5.17 7.53 3.61
C ALA A 29 6.57 7.08 3.20
N GLY A 30 7.58 7.91 3.45
CA GLY A 30 8.97 7.69 3.04
C GLY A 30 9.88 7.29 4.18
N THR A 31 9.62 7.81 5.37
CA THR A 31 10.44 7.61 6.58
C THR A 31 9.58 7.55 7.84
N ALA A 32 10.15 7.05 8.93
CA ALA A 32 9.51 7.11 10.26
C ALA A 32 9.22 8.56 10.72
N ALA A 33 10.07 9.52 10.31
CA ALA A 33 9.89 10.93 10.64
C ALA A 33 8.62 11.53 10.03
N ASP A 34 8.20 11.07 8.84
CA ASP A 34 6.95 11.50 8.21
C ASP A 34 5.75 11.13 9.07
N ILE A 35 5.75 9.90 9.59
CA ILE A 35 4.68 9.41 10.47
C ILE A 35 4.68 10.14 11.80
N TYR A 36 5.86 10.34 12.39
CA TYR A 36 6.00 11.10 13.63
C TYR A 36 5.46 12.54 13.49
N GLY A 37 5.78 13.22 12.39
CA GLY A 37 5.28 14.58 12.14
C GLY A 37 3.75 14.65 12.07
N VAL A 38 3.12 13.69 11.40
CA VAL A 38 1.64 13.60 11.32
C VAL A 38 1.06 13.23 12.70
N ASP A 39 1.68 12.31 13.44
CA ASP A 39 1.21 11.91 14.78
C ASP A 39 1.22 13.10 15.76
N MET A 40 2.28 13.90 15.75
CA MET A 40 2.35 15.09 16.58
C MET A 40 1.23 16.09 16.24
N LEU A 41 0.99 16.32 14.96
CA LEU A 41 -0.07 17.22 14.50
C LEU A 41 -1.46 16.71 14.90
N VAL A 42 -1.76 15.45 14.61
CA VAL A 42 -3.04 14.81 14.95
C VAL A 42 -3.27 14.83 16.45
N THR A 43 -2.25 14.51 17.26
CA THR A 43 -2.35 14.54 18.72
C THR A 43 -2.72 15.93 19.25
N GLN A 44 -2.07 16.97 18.73
CA GLN A 44 -2.37 18.35 19.14
C GLN A 44 -3.80 18.77 18.76
N CYS A 45 -4.27 18.38 17.57
CA CYS A 45 -5.64 18.64 17.14
C CYS A 45 -6.66 17.90 18.01
N GLU A 46 -6.46 16.62 18.27
CA GLU A 46 -7.33 15.81 19.13
C GLU A 46 -7.44 16.39 20.54
N ASP A 47 -6.31 16.78 21.13
CA ASP A 47 -6.27 17.36 22.47
C ASP A 47 -6.95 18.74 22.51
N ALA A 48 -6.74 19.56 21.49
CA ALA A 48 -7.40 20.87 21.36
C ALA A 48 -8.92 20.77 21.19
N MET A 49 -9.38 19.76 20.43
CA MET A 49 -10.81 19.53 20.18
C MET A 49 -11.48 18.68 21.28
N GLY A 50 -10.73 18.14 22.22
CA GLY A 50 -11.25 17.26 23.26
C GLY A 50 -11.80 15.94 22.72
N CYS A 51 -11.20 15.40 21.65
CA CYS A 51 -11.62 14.17 21.01
C CYS A 51 -11.59 12.99 22.01
N LYS A 52 -12.66 12.21 22.03
CA LYS A 52 -12.78 11.04 22.94
C LYS A 52 -12.08 9.80 22.38
N LYS A 53 -11.88 9.77 21.09
CA LYS A 53 -11.31 8.66 20.34
C LYS A 53 -10.00 9.10 19.66
N ARG A 54 -9.00 8.24 19.71
CA ARG A 54 -7.77 8.45 18.96
C ARG A 54 -7.94 7.98 17.51
N ILE A 55 -7.48 8.82 16.57
CA ILE A 55 -7.49 8.51 15.14
C ILE A 55 -6.31 7.61 14.82
N GLY A 56 -6.57 6.49 14.14
CA GLY A 56 -5.54 5.57 13.66
C GLY A 56 -4.93 5.99 12.32
N PHE A 57 -3.84 5.33 11.92
CA PHE A 57 -3.14 5.60 10.67
C PHE A 57 -3.08 4.39 9.77
N GLU A 58 -3.31 4.62 8.48
CA GLU A 58 -3.08 3.69 7.39
C GLU A 58 -2.01 4.29 6.46
N MET A 59 -0.88 3.63 6.30
CA MET A 59 0.22 4.16 5.48
C MET A 59 0.23 3.52 4.10
N ILE A 60 0.35 4.35 3.05
CA ILE A 60 0.57 3.85 1.70
C ILE A 60 2.08 3.79 1.43
N ILE A 61 2.58 2.59 1.24
CA ILE A 61 3.96 2.31 0.85
C ILE A 61 4.01 2.27 -0.68
N GLU A 62 4.39 3.40 -1.26
CA GLU A 62 4.24 3.64 -2.70
C GLU A 62 5.42 4.39 -3.33
N THR A 63 6.55 4.40 -2.61
CA THR A 63 7.81 4.94 -3.13
C THR A 63 8.96 3.98 -2.86
N ALA A 64 10.03 4.09 -3.65
CA ALA A 64 11.25 3.32 -3.41
C ALA A 64 11.82 3.61 -2.00
N LEU A 65 11.78 4.88 -1.57
CA LEU A 65 12.21 5.29 -0.23
C LEU A 65 11.33 4.66 0.85
N GLY A 66 10.00 4.72 0.70
CA GLY A 66 9.07 4.13 1.65
C GLY A 66 9.23 2.61 1.77
N MET A 67 9.44 1.92 0.63
CA MET A 67 9.70 0.49 0.64
C MET A 67 11.06 0.16 1.28
N GLN A 68 12.07 0.99 1.08
CA GLN A 68 13.37 0.83 1.76
C GLN A 68 13.21 0.91 3.28
N ASN A 69 12.40 1.83 3.77
CA ASN A 69 12.21 2.14 5.20
C ASN A 69 10.94 1.53 5.80
N VAL A 70 10.29 0.58 5.12
CA VAL A 70 8.96 0.08 5.50
C VAL A 70 8.89 -0.47 6.94
N HIS A 71 9.96 -1.08 7.45
CA HIS A 71 10.01 -1.59 8.82
C HIS A 71 10.01 -0.46 9.86
N GLU A 72 10.75 0.61 9.60
CA GLU A 72 10.81 1.78 10.48
C GLU A 72 9.49 2.56 10.45
N ILE A 73 8.89 2.70 9.26
CA ILE A 73 7.56 3.29 9.08
C ILE A 73 6.50 2.52 9.87
N ALA A 74 6.51 1.18 9.76
CA ALA A 74 5.56 0.32 10.47
C ALA A 74 5.64 0.49 12.00
N ALA A 75 6.83 0.72 12.54
CA ALA A 75 7.08 0.88 13.98
C ALA A 75 6.93 2.32 14.50
N ALA A 76 6.72 3.32 13.61
CA ALA A 76 6.92 4.74 13.93
C ALA A 76 5.86 5.34 14.89
N SER A 77 4.66 4.77 14.95
CA SER A 77 3.58 5.27 15.81
C SER A 77 2.71 4.13 16.33
N LYS A 78 2.19 4.29 17.55
CA LYS A 78 1.16 3.40 18.12
C LYS A 78 -0.21 3.57 17.46
N ARG A 79 -0.39 4.61 16.62
CA ARG A 79 -1.59 4.84 15.82
C ARG A 79 -1.62 4.02 14.55
N ASN A 80 -0.49 3.43 14.15
CA ASN A 80 -0.41 2.64 12.94
C ASN A 80 -1.31 1.41 13.04
N GLU A 81 -2.16 1.19 12.03
CA GLU A 81 -3.09 0.07 11.96
C GLU A 81 -2.88 -0.81 10.73
N SER A 82 -2.48 -0.21 9.61
CA SER A 82 -2.28 -0.95 8.36
C SER A 82 -1.20 -0.36 7.46
N LEU A 83 -0.63 -1.22 6.60
CA LEU A 83 0.22 -0.84 5.48
C LEU A 83 -0.47 -1.22 4.17
N HIS A 84 -0.53 -0.30 3.23
CA HIS A 84 -1.13 -0.47 1.92
C HIS A 84 -0.09 -0.40 0.81
N PHE A 85 -0.15 -1.28 -0.17
CA PHE A 85 0.77 -1.25 -1.30
C PHE A 85 0.25 -0.35 -2.43
N GLY A 86 0.83 0.83 -2.59
CA GLY A 86 0.47 1.78 -3.66
C GLY A 86 1.21 1.49 -4.95
N VAL A 87 0.81 0.44 -5.66
CA VAL A 87 1.54 -0.15 -6.79
C VAL A 87 1.81 0.83 -7.94
N ALA A 88 0.90 1.77 -8.23
CA ALA A 88 1.05 2.71 -9.35
C ALA A 88 2.17 3.71 -9.10
N ASP A 89 2.14 4.40 -7.97
CA ASP A 89 3.19 5.34 -7.56
C ASP A 89 4.51 4.62 -7.27
N TYR A 90 4.46 3.39 -6.72
CA TYR A 90 5.65 2.56 -6.54
C TYR A 90 6.33 2.25 -7.88
N ALA A 91 5.56 1.86 -8.90
CA ALA A 91 6.08 1.63 -10.24
C ALA A 91 6.72 2.90 -10.82
N ALA A 92 6.07 4.05 -10.67
CA ALA A 92 6.61 5.33 -11.10
C ALA A 92 7.91 5.69 -10.36
N SER A 93 7.93 5.51 -9.04
CA SER A 93 9.11 5.79 -8.19
C SER A 93 10.31 4.90 -8.53
N THR A 94 10.07 3.63 -8.83
CA THR A 94 11.11 2.65 -9.20
C THR A 94 11.42 2.66 -10.69
N LYS A 95 10.69 3.45 -11.50
CA LYS A 95 10.76 3.48 -12.97
C LYS A 95 10.46 2.10 -13.60
N ALA A 96 9.65 1.29 -12.93
CA ALA A 96 9.20 0.01 -13.47
C ALA A 96 8.27 0.23 -14.66
N LYS A 97 8.42 -0.61 -15.70
CA LYS A 97 7.54 -0.58 -16.87
C LYS A 97 6.30 -1.41 -16.58
N THR A 98 5.14 -0.77 -16.60
CA THR A 98 3.86 -1.42 -16.37
C THR A 98 2.97 -1.30 -17.60
N THR A 99 2.12 -2.29 -17.82
CA THR A 99 1.06 -2.30 -18.86
C THR A 99 -0.30 -2.06 -18.25
N VAL A 100 -0.54 -2.63 -17.06
CA VAL A 100 -1.75 -2.48 -16.26
C VAL A 100 -1.34 -2.19 -14.81
N ILE A 101 -2.00 -1.25 -14.16
CA ILE A 101 -1.75 -0.94 -12.74
C ILE A 101 -1.97 -2.20 -11.89
N GLY A 102 -0.92 -2.64 -11.21
CA GLY A 102 -0.94 -3.83 -10.36
C GLY A 102 -0.97 -5.16 -11.12
N GLY A 103 -1.17 -5.14 -12.43
CA GLY A 103 -1.20 -6.35 -13.25
C GLY A 103 0.19 -6.92 -13.57
N PRO A 104 0.24 -8.10 -14.18
CA PRO A 104 1.48 -8.71 -14.65
C PRO A 104 2.04 -7.96 -15.85
N ASN A 105 3.34 -8.06 -16.06
CA ASN A 105 3.98 -7.55 -17.27
C ASN A 105 4.50 -8.75 -18.09
N PRO A 106 4.08 -8.90 -19.35
CA PRO A 106 4.49 -10.04 -20.18
C PRO A 106 6.00 -10.10 -20.45
N ASN A 107 6.72 -8.98 -20.27
CA ASN A 107 8.17 -8.96 -20.41
C ASN A 107 8.93 -9.36 -19.13
N TYR A 108 8.22 -9.56 -17.99
CA TYR A 108 8.83 -10.03 -16.75
C TYR A 108 8.65 -11.54 -16.63
N HIS A 109 9.50 -12.28 -17.34
CA HIS A 109 9.48 -13.73 -17.40
C HIS A 109 10.90 -14.29 -17.50
N VAL A 110 11.03 -15.58 -17.21
CA VAL A 110 12.27 -16.36 -17.38
C VAL A 110 12.00 -17.44 -18.42
N LEU A 111 12.94 -17.64 -19.32
CA LEU A 111 12.94 -18.76 -20.25
C LEU A 111 13.76 -19.91 -19.68
N THR A 112 13.27 -21.14 -19.82
CA THR A 112 14.07 -22.34 -19.51
C THR A 112 15.23 -22.48 -20.52
N ASP A 113 16.17 -23.36 -20.21
CA ASP A 113 17.09 -23.86 -21.24
C ASP A 113 16.32 -24.55 -22.37
N PRO A 114 16.81 -24.56 -23.60
CA PRO A 114 16.18 -25.25 -24.69
C PRO A 114 16.16 -26.76 -24.44
N ASP A 115 15.04 -27.40 -24.76
CA ASP A 115 14.93 -28.86 -24.83
C ASP A 115 15.67 -29.45 -26.06
N SER A 116 15.59 -30.77 -26.26
CA SER A 116 16.25 -31.46 -27.39
C SER A 116 15.78 -30.97 -28.78
N ASP A 117 14.58 -30.37 -28.83
CA ASP A 117 13.98 -29.85 -30.06
C ASP A 117 14.16 -28.33 -30.21
N GLY A 118 14.89 -27.72 -29.27
CA GLY A 118 15.18 -26.28 -29.25
C GLY A 118 14.06 -25.42 -28.67
N ASN A 119 12.99 -26.00 -28.11
CA ASN A 119 11.91 -25.27 -27.50
C ASN A 119 12.26 -24.80 -26.09
N ARG A 120 11.68 -23.66 -25.69
CA ARG A 120 11.82 -23.09 -24.33
C ARG A 120 10.45 -22.86 -23.72
N GLU A 121 10.32 -23.09 -22.45
CA GLU A 121 9.13 -22.72 -21.68
C GLU A 121 9.29 -21.33 -21.09
N VAL A 122 8.17 -20.65 -20.91
CA VAL A 122 8.07 -19.34 -20.29
C VAL A 122 7.57 -19.49 -18.87
N HIS A 123 8.38 -19.07 -17.89
CA HIS A 123 7.96 -18.97 -16.50
C HIS A 123 7.73 -17.52 -16.14
N TRP A 124 6.49 -17.20 -15.83
CA TRP A 124 6.07 -15.87 -15.42
C TRP A 124 6.61 -15.54 -14.03
N GLY A 125 7.17 -14.33 -13.90
CA GLY A 125 7.52 -13.75 -12.62
C GLY A 125 6.43 -12.81 -12.12
N ASP A 126 6.32 -12.69 -10.82
CA ASP A 126 5.54 -11.62 -10.18
C ASP A 126 6.47 -10.45 -9.83
N MET A 127 6.43 -9.40 -10.63
CA MET A 127 7.30 -8.23 -10.42
C MET A 127 7.02 -7.47 -9.11
N TRP A 128 5.88 -7.69 -8.50
CA TRP A 128 5.46 -7.05 -7.26
C TRP A 128 5.77 -7.91 -6.01
N HIS A 129 6.14 -9.17 -6.19
CA HIS A 129 6.33 -10.14 -5.11
C HIS A 129 7.25 -9.61 -4.01
N TYR A 130 8.42 -9.11 -4.35
CA TYR A 130 9.38 -8.57 -3.37
C TYR A 130 8.77 -7.47 -2.51
N ALA A 131 8.13 -6.50 -3.16
CA ALA A 131 7.57 -5.34 -2.46
C ALA A 131 6.42 -5.74 -1.53
N VAL A 132 5.48 -6.55 -2.03
CA VAL A 132 4.34 -7.02 -1.23
C VAL A 132 4.81 -7.91 -0.08
N ALA A 133 5.70 -8.88 -0.33
CA ALA A 133 6.22 -9.77 0.72
C ALA A 133 6.98 -8.98 1.81
N ARG A 134 7.80 -8.00 1.41
CA ARG A 134 8.53 -7.14 2.36
C ARG A 134 7.57 -6.31 3.22
N MET A 135 6.53 -5.74 2.61
CA MET A 135 5.50 -4.99 3.33
C MET A 135 4.71 -5.89 4.30
N VAL A 136 4.34 -7.10 3.87
CA VAL A 136 3.67 -8.08 4.74
C VAL A 136 4.50 -8.41 5.96
N VAL A 137 5.80 -8.68 5.80
CA VAL A 137 6.72 -8.94 6.92
C VAL A 137 6.77 -7.75 7.87
N ALA A 138 6.92 -6.52 7.35
CA ALA A 138 6.96 -5.31 8.17
C ALA A 138 5.65 -5.09 8.95
N ALA A 139 4.51 -5.26 8.30
CA ALA A 139 3.19 -5.14 8.92
C ALA A 139 3.02 -6.17 10.04
N ARG A 140 3.24 -7.46 9.74
CA ARG A 140 3.05 -8.55 10.72
C ARG A 140 3.98 -8.46 11.92
N ALA A 141 5.23 -8.04 11.71
CA ALA A 141 6.20 -7.85 12.80
C ALA A 141 5.76 -6.75 13.79
N ASN A 142 4.91 -5.81 13.35
CA ASN A 142 4.41 -4.70 14.17
C ASN A 142 2.91 -4.83 14.52
N GLY A 143 2.28 -5.98 14.24
CA GLY A 143 0.86 -6.21 14.54
C GLY A 143 -0.10 -5.43 13.64
N LEU A 144 0.36 -4.95 12.47
CA LEU A 144 -0.43 -4.20 11.51
C LEU A 144 -1.07 -5.11 10.46
N ARG A 145 -2.12 -4.63 9.82
CA ARG A 145 -2.78 -5.30 8.69
C ARG A 145 -2.10 -4.94 7.37
N PRO A 146 -1.57 -5.90 6.61
CA PRO A 146 -1.08 -5.66 5.25
C PRO A 146 -2.24 -5.70 4.25
N ILE A 147 -2.35 -4.67 3.42
CA ILE A 147 -3.41 -4.50 2.42
C ILE A 147 -2.77 -4.36 1.04
N ASP A 148 -3.20 -5.19 0.09
CA ASP A 148 -2.75 -5.07 -1.29
C ASP A 148 -3.45 -3.90 -2.01
N GLY A 149 -2.76 -3.35 -2.99
CA GLY A 149 -3.18 -2.17 -3.74
C GLY A 149 -4.19 -2.45 -4.85
N PRO A 150 -4.41 -1.46 -5.73
CA PRO A 150 -5.39 -1.56 -6.79
C PRO A 150 -4.96 -2.51 -7.92
N PHE A 151 -5.96 -3.04 -8.62
CA PHE A 151 -5.84 -3.66 -9.94
C PHE A 151 -6.58 -2.79 -10.95
N GLY A 152 -5.86 -2.24 -11.94
CA GLY A 152 -6.36 -1.15 -12.79
C GLY A 152 -7.37 -1.57 -13.85
N ASP A 153 -7.33 -2.82 -14.33
CA ASP A 153 -8.31 -3.29 -15.30
C ASP A 153 -9.58 -3.82 -14.62
N PHE A 154 -10.52 -2.94 -14.38
CA PHE A 154 -11.81 -3.28 -13.79
C PHE A 154 -12.76 -4.06 -14.72
N ASN A 155 -12.37 -4.27 -15.99
CA ASN A 155 -13.08 -5.13 -16.95
C ASN A 155 -12.53 -6.56 -16.96
N ASP A 156 -11.48 -6.85 -16.21
CA ASP A 156 -10.89 -8.18 -16.05
C ASP A 156 -11.14 -8.74 -14.62
N PRO A 157 -12.33 -9.32 -14.36
CA PRO A 157 -12.66 -9.86 -13.04
C PRO A 157 -11.80 -11.07 -12.65
N ASP A 158 -11.35 -11.86 -13.61
CA ASP A 158 -10.53 -13.04 -13.34
C ASP A 158 -9.10 -12.63 -12.97
N GLY A 159 -8.54 -11.63 -13.63
CA GLY A 159 -7.26 -11.02 -13.25
C GLY A 159 -7.31 -10.41 -11.86
N TYR A 160 -8.40 -9.71 -11.50
CA TYR A 160 -8.57 -9.17 -10.14
C TYR A 160 -8.59 -10.30 -9.09
N ARG A 161 -9.40 -11.35 -9.30
CA ARG A 161 -9.48 -12.50 -8.38
C ARG A 161 -8.14 -13.23 -8.24
N ALA A 162 -7.46 -13.45 -9.37
CA ALA A 162 -6.15 -14.11 -9.36
C ALA A 162 -5.13 -13.31 -8.53
N GLN A 163 -5.13 -11.98 -8.69
CA GLN A 163 -4.26 -11.13 -7.91
C GLN A 163 -4.65 -11.10 -6.43
N ALA A 164 -5.94 -10.98 -6.10
CA ALA A 164 -6.43 -11.01 -4.72
C ALA A 164 -6.03 -12.31 -4.01
N ASN A 165 -6.23 -13.46 -4.67
CA ASN A 165 -5.83 -14.77 -4.14
C ASN A 165 -4.32 -14.87 -3.91
N ARG A 166 -3.51 -14.36 -4.82
CA ARG A 166 -2.06 -14.31 -4.69
C ARG A 166 -1.64 -13.47 -3.48
N SER A 167 -2.19 -12.27 -3.34
CA SER A 167 -1.89 -11.37 -2.22
C SER A 167 -2.33 -11.97 -0.88
N ALA A 168 -3.52 -12.57 -0.83
CA ALA A 168 -4.01 -13.29 0.35
C ALA A 168 -3.08 -14.47 0.71
N THR A 169 -2.58 -15.22 -0.28
CA THR A 169 -1.62 -16.30 -0.06
C THR A 169 -0.30 -15.79 0.52
N LEU A 170 0.14 -14.58 0.16
CA LEU A 170 1.30 -13.93 0.76
C LEU A 170 1.05 -13.40 2.18
N GLY A 171 -0.22 -13.31 2.61
CA GLY A 171 -0.60 -12.87 3.94
C GLY A 171 -1.28 -11.50 4.02
N CYS A 172 -1.69 -10.92 2.89
CA CYS A 172 -2.53 -9.71 2.88
C CYS A 172 -3.93 -10.03 3.39
N GLU A 173 -4.53 -9.09 4.13
CA GLU A 173 -5.89 -9.19 4.69
C GLU A 173 -6.94 -8.52 3.81
N GLY A 174 -6.53 -7.70 2.87
CA GLY A 174 -7.44 -6.98 1.99
C GLY A 174 -6.79 -6.57 0.68
N LYS A 175 -7.62 -6.09 -0.22
CA LYS A 175 -7.25 -5.57 -1.52
C LYS A 175 -8.13 -4.38 -1.88
N TRP A 176 -7.53 -3.37 -2.51
CA TRP A 176 -8.30 -2.21 -2.96
C TRP A 176 -9.22 -2.57 -4.11
N ALA A 177 -10.48 -2.14 -3.98
CA ALA A 177 -11.44 -2.07 -5.08
C ALA A 177 -11.50 -0.60 -5.55
N ILE A 178 -11.20 -0.34 -6.81
CA ILE A 178 -11.24 1.01 -7.40
C ILE A 178 -12.45 1.23 -8.31
N HIS A 179 -13.28 0.21 -8.48
CA HIS A 179 -14.54 0.26 -9.22
C HIS A 179 -15.59 -0.62 -8.55
N PRO A 180 -16.89 -0.23 -8.58
CA PRO A 180 -17.95 -1.02 -7.94
C PRO A 180 -18.01 -2.48 -8.38
N SER A 181 -17.68 -2.80 -9.64
CA SER A 181 -17.66 -4.18 -10.14
C SER A 181 -16.65 -5.08 -9.41
N GLN A 182 -15.66 -4.51 -8.72
CA GLN A 182 -14.65 -5.26 -7.97
C GLN A 182 -15.11 -5.61 -6.55
N LEU A 183 -16.17 -5.01 -6.03
CA LEU A 183 -16.64 -5.24 -4.65
C LEU A 183 -17.25 -6.63 -4.43
N ALA A 184 -17.77 -7.26 -5.48
CA ALA A 184 -18.40 -8.57 -5.41
C ALA A 184 -17.46 -9.72 -5.77
N LEU A 185 -16.18 -9.42 -6.04
CA LEU A 185 -15.16 -10.40 -6.47
C LEU A 185 -14.34 -10.90 -5.29
#